data_9e9348194d60ebad4ddb1a65075701ce
#
_entry.id   9e9348194d60ebad4ddb1a65075701ce
#
_cell.length_a   1.000
_cell.length_b   1.000
_cell.length_c   1.000
_cell.angle_alpha   90.00
_cell.angle_beta   90.00
_cell.angle_gamma   90.00
#
_symmetry.space_group_name_H-M   'P 1'
#
loop_
_entity.id
_entity.type
_entity.pdbx_description
1 polymer ?
#
loop_
_entity_poly.entity_id
_entity_poly.type
_entity_poly.pdbx_seq_one_letter_code
_entity_poly.pdbx_strand_id
1 'polypeptide(L)'
;MFWQRCAVRAAPRATWTMRHLSTNASTHQGMLKRVLVDAIKARGPLTIPAYMQACLTNPDYGYYATKDQASPSILGSRGDFITSPEISQVFGELLAVYFVSRWQAAGAPSRVRLIELGPGRGTLLCDMLRTFSAFPEMMSALRSVELVESSPLFIEHQESGLSATLGRMGRSLANADTPIEKLSPKEVRVEWFASHEQVSV
;
A
#
# COMPACT_ATOMS: atom_id res chain seq x y z
N MET A 1 41.07 19.10 -28.18
CA MET A 1 41.85 18.67 -27.01
C MET A 1 41.54 19.64 -25.88
N PHE A 2 40.40 19.43 -25.13
CA PHE A 2 40.08 20.18 -23.95
C PHE A 2 39.29 19.22 -23.01
N TRP A 3 40.03 18.66 -22.05
CA TRP A 3 39.42 17.96 -20.91
C TRP A 3 39.23 18.96 -19.79
N GLN A 4 38.00 19.38 -19.54
CA GLN A 4 37.64 20.15 -18.35
C GLN A 4 37.38 19.19 -17.19
N ARG A 5 38.22 19.27 -16.15
CA ARG A 5 38.07 18.52 -14.92
C ARG A 5 36.85 19.02 -14.16
N CYS A 6 35.80 18.20 -14.04
CA CYS A 6 34.74 18.41 -13.06
C CYS A 6 35.28 18.10 -11.65
N ALA A 7 35.49 19.14 -10.86
CA ALA A 7 35.77 18.99 -9.44
C ALA A 7 34.45 18.65 -8.71
N VAL A 8 34.33 17.40 -8.26
CA VAL A 8 33.25 16.99 -7.36
C VAL A 8 33.52 17.66 -6.00
N ARG A 9 32.71 18.66 -5.67
CA ARG A 9 32.67 19.22 -4.30
C ARG A 9 32.11 18.15 -3.37
N ALA A 10 32.91 17.71 -2.42
CA ALA A 10 32.45 16.86 -1.33
C ALA A 10 31.36 17.62 -0.52
N ALA A 11 30.20 17.03 -0.43
CA ALA A 11 29.13 17.51 0.41
C ALA A 11 29.57 17.42 1.91
N PRO A 12 29.17 18.38 2.75
CA PRO A 12 29.50 18.33 4.18
C PRO A 12 28.85 17.08 4.80
N ARG A 13 29.63 16.37 5.62
CA ARG A 13 29.15 15.27 6.45
C ARG A 13 27.97 15.75 7.29
N ALA A 14 26.77 15.27 7.00
CA ALA A 14 25.62 15.47 7.85
C ALA A 14 25.89 14.77 9.19
N THR A 15 26.11 15.55 10.23
CA THR A 15 26.08 15.06 11.61
C THR A 15 24.64 14.70 11.93
N TRP A 16 24.39 13.41 12.09
CA TRP A 16 23.11 12.90 12.58
C TRP A 16 22.98 13.29 14.05
N THR A 17 22.37 14.43 14.31
CA THR A 17 21.86 14.74 15.65
C THR A 17 20.65 13.84 15.87
N MET A 18 20.77 12.88 16.80
CA MET A 18 19.62 12.16 17.34
C MET A 18 18.62 13.21 17.86
N ARG A 19 17.55 13.45 17.09
CA ARG A 19 16.39 14.17 17.62
C ARG A 19 15.76 13.30 18.70
N HIS A 20 15.58 13.85 19.87
CA HIS A 20 14.84 13.24 20.97
C HIS A 20 13.49 12.76 20.45
N LEU A 21 13.31 11.44 20.43
CA LEU A 21 12.02 10.80 20.20
C LEU A 21 11.06 11.27 21.30
N SER A 22 9.87 11.68 20.92
CA SER A 22 8.84 12.15 21.84
C SER A 22 8.54 11.09 22.91
N THR A 23 8.21 11.52 24.11
CA THR A 23 7.95 10.70 25.30
C THR A 23 6.88 9.60 25.09
N ASN A 24 5.99 9.77 24.12
CA ASN A 24 4.95 8.79 23.80
C ASN A 24 5.47 7.54 23.06
N ALA A 25 6.44 7.70 22.15
CA ALA A 25 7.03 6.57 21.43
C ALA A 25 7.80 5.63 22.37
N SER A 26 8.46 6.15 23.38
CA SER A 26 9.17 5.35 24.39
C SER A 26 8.23 4.49 25.25
N THR A 27 7.01 4.96 25.47
CA THR A 27 5.98 4.23 26.26
C THR A 27 5.41 3.04 25.45
N HIS A 28 5.08 3.23 24.19
CA HIS A 28 4.56 2.17 23.32
C HIS A 28 5.60 1.06 23.08
N GLN A 29 6.84 1.43 22.79
CA GLN A 29 7.93 0.44 22.63
C GLN A 29 8.18 -0.34 23.93
N GLY A 30 8.09 0.30 25.08
CA GLY A 30 8.20 -0.34 26.39
C GLY A 30 7.08 -1.36 26.64
N MET A 31 5.86 -1.05 26.22
CA MET A 31 4.70 -1.94 26.37
C MET A 31 4.79 -3.15 25.44
N LEU A 32 5.11 -2.97 24.15
CA LEU A 32 5.32 -4.10 23.24
C LEU A 32 6.41 -5.05 23.75
N LYS A 33 7.53 -4.51 24.24
CA LYS A 33 8.60 -5.33 24.84
C LYS A 33 8.10 -6.17 26.01
N ARG A 34 7.24 -5.62 26.89
CA ARG A 34 6.65 -6.38 28.00
C ARG A 34 5.77 -7.51 27.47
N VAL A 35 4.86 -7.23 26.53
CA VAL A 35 3.99 -8.24 25.91
C VAL A 35 4.81 -9.39 25.31
N LEU A 36 5.88 -9.08 24.59
CA LEU A 36 6.77 -10.10 24.01
C LEU A 36 7.51 -10.92 25.07
N VAL A 37 8.04 -10.26 26.11
CA VAL A 37 8.72 -10.95 27.21
C VAL A 37 7.76 -11.86 27.95
N ASP A 38 6.55 -11.42 28.25
CA ASP A 38 5.54 -12.21 28.95
C ASP A 38 5.07 -13.39 28.10
N ALA A 39 4.91 -13.20 26.79
CA ALA A 39 4.60 -14.29 25.87
C ALA A 39 5.72 -15.36 25.83
N ILE A 40 6.99 -14.92 25.78
CA ILE A 40 8.15 -15.85 25.81
C ILE A 40 8.24 -16.61 27.13
N LYS A 41 7.99 -15.93 28.27
CA LYS A 41 7.98 -16.60 29.58
C LYS A 41 6.88 -17.64 29.70
N ALA A 42 5.71 -17.34 29.11
CA ALA A 42 4.55 -18.22 29.21
C ALA A 42 4.58 -19.41 28.25
N ARG A 43 5.13 -19.23 27.05
CA ARG A 43 5.02 -20.19 25.94
C ARG A 43 6.36 -20.66 25.38
N GLY A 44 7.49 -20.13 25.86
CA GLY A 44 8.81 -20.40 25.34
C GLY A 44 9.22 -19.43 24.19
N PRO A 45 10.35 -19.69 23.52
CA PRO A 45 10.90 -18.85 22.48
C PRO A 45 9.92 -18.65 21.32
N LEU A 46 9.85 -17.42 20.80
CA LEU A 46 9.08 -17.10 19.59
C LEU A 46 9.88 -17.49 18.35
N THR A 47 9.18 -17.95 17.31
CA THR A 47 9.75 -18.05 15.97
C THR A 47 9.97 -16.64 15.39
N ILE A 48 10.89 -16.49 14.43
CA ILE A 48 11.13 -15.21 13.75
C ILE A 48 9.83 -14.65 13.12
N PRO A 49 9.03 -15.44 12.39
CA PRO A 49 7.75 -14.93 11.85
C PRO A 49 6.81 -14.43 12.95
N ALA A 50 6.63 -15.17 14.05
CA ALA A 50 5.77 -14.75 15.15
C ALA A 50 6.26 -13.47 15.84
N TYR A 51 7.58 -13.32 16.01
CA TYR A 51 8.17 -12.09 16.51
C TYR A 51 7.93 -10.92 15.58
N MET A 52 8.20 -11.07 14.28
CA MET A 52 7.98 -10.03 13.28
C MET A 52 6.51 -9.62 13.21
N GLN A 53 5.60 -10.58 13.19
CA GLN A 53 4.16 -10.33 13.21
C GLN A 53 3.76 -9.51 14.44
N ALA A 54 4.20 -9.90 15.63
CA ALA A 54 3.90 -9.16 16.85
C ALA A 54 4.46 -7.73 16.83
N CYS A 55 5.67 -7.54 16.30
CA CYS A 55 6.28 -6.21 16.19
C CYS A 55 5.57 -5.29 15.17
N LEU A 56 5.07 -5.85 14.09
CA LEU A 56 4.53 -5.07 12.97
C LEU A 56 3.03 -4.85 13.07
N THR A 57 2.27 -5.89 13.44
CA THR A 57 0.81 -5.93 13.32
C THR A 57 0.06 -6.08 14.64
N ASN A 58 0.74 -6.02 15.81
CA ASN A 58 0.04 -6.01 17.09
C ASN A 58 -0.95 -4.83 17.11
N PRO A 59 -2.26 -5.05 17.42
CA PRO A 59 -3.26 -4.01 17.32
C PRO A 59 -3.02 -2.82 18.25
N ASP A 60 -2.40 -3.03 19.42
CA ASP A 60 -2.20 -2.00 20.42
C ASP A 60 -0.81 -1.33 20.32
N TYR A 61 0.21 -2.09 19.89
CA TYR A 61 1.62 -1.66 19.98
C TYR A 61 2.42 -1.94 18.70
N GLY A 62 1.81 -2.50 17.66
CA GLY A 62 2.49 -2.83 16.41
C GLY A 62 2.84 -1.59 15.59
N TYR A 63 3.94 -1.68 14.86
CA TYR A 63 4.47 -0.57 14.07
C TYR A 63 3.45 0.01 13.07
N TYR A 64 2.70 -0.84 12.37
CA TYR A 64 1.69 -0.41 11.39
C TYR A 64 0.34 -0.06 12.01
N ALA A 65 0.06 -0.55 13.24
CA ALA A 65 -1.21 -0.31 13.91
C ALA A 65 -1.24 0.99 14.72
N THR A 66 -0.08 1.41 15.27
CA THR A 66 -0.02 2.47 16.29
C THR A 66 0.60 3.78 15.81
N LYS A 67 1.07 3.88 14.58
CA LYS A 67 1.52 5.16 14.05
C LYS A 67 0.35 6.08 13.77
N ASP A 68 0.18 6.92 14.73
CA ASP A 68 -0.92 7.85 14.97
C ASP A 68 -1.03 8.94 13.88
N GLN A 69 -2.24 9.48 13.75
CA GLN A 69 -2.61 10.59 12.87
C GLN A 69 -1.73 11.85 13.06
N ALA A 70 -1.03 11.97 14.18
CA ALA A 70 -0.13 13.09 14.51
C ALA A 70 1.34 12.82 14.17
N SER A 71 1.71 11.61 13.78
CA SER A 71 3.10 11.24 13.42
C SER A 71 3.31 11.32 11.92
N PRO A 72 4.52 11.64 11.42
CA PRO A 72 4.79 11.55 10.00
C PRO A 72 4.39 10.17 9.48
N SER A 73 3.71 10.15 8.33
CA SER A 73 3.24 8.95 7.65
C SER A 73 4.33 7.87 7.63
N ILE A 74 3.97 6.61 7.82
CA ILE A 74 4.91 5.48 7.67
C ILE A 74 5.51 5.48 6.27
N LEU A 75 4.68 5.80 5.26
CA LEU A 75 5.03 5.80 3.86
C LEU A 75 5.02 7.21 3.27
N GLY A 76 5.85 7.44 2.25
CA GLY A 76 5.94 8.68 1.50
C GLY A 76 7.13 9.56 1.91
N SER A 77 7.26 10.73 1.28
CA SER A 77 8.44 11.61 1.40
C SER A 77 8.74 12.12 2.81
N ARG A 78 7.76 12.11 3.71
CA ARG A 78 7.91 12.45 5.14
C ARG A 78 7.81 11.24 6.05
N GLY A 79 7.68 10.04 5.49
CA GLY A 79 7.57 8.79 6.22
C GLY A 79 8.91 8.16 6.54
N ASP A 80 8.88 7.01 7.22
CA ASP A 80 10.07 6.21 7.50
C ASP A 80 10.53 5.47 6.25
N PHE A 81 9.60 5.19 5.32
CA PHE A 81 9.87 4.48 4.05
C PHE A 81 9.31 5.26 2.89
N ILE A 82 10.04 5.24 1.78
CA ILE A 82 9.55 5.68 0.48
C ILE A 82 9.52 4.45 -0.44
N THR A 83 8.35 4.17 -1.02
CA THR A 83 8.15 3.03 -1.92
C THR A 83 8.21 3.49 -3.38
N SER A 84 8.42 2.57 -4.32
CA SER A 84 8.51 2.90 -5.74
C SER A 84 7.31 3.71 -6.27
N PRO A 85 6.06 3.40 -5.93
CA PRO A 85 4.91 4.23 -6.31
C PRO A 85 4.94 5.64 -5.71
N GLU A 86 5.52 5.81 -4.52
CA GLU A 86 5.65 7.12 -3.88
C GLU A 86 6.78 7.99 -4.46
N ILE A 87 7.74 7.37 -5.14
CA ILE A 87 8.83 8.08 -5.82
C ILE A 87 8.34 8.69 -7.13
N SER A 88 7.59 7.90 -7.93
CA SER A 88 7.16 8.32 -9.27
C SER A 88 5.92 7.55 -9.72
N GLN A 89 4.92 8.27 -10.21
CA GLN A 89 3.75 7.67 -10.85
C GLN A 89 4.09 6.83 -12.08
N VAL A 90 5.24 7.11 -12.73
CA VAL A 90 5.72 6.34 -13.90
C VAL A 90 5.85 4.85 -13.57
N PHE A 91 6.19 4.49 -12.32
CA PHE A 91 6.24 3.10 -11.91
C PHE A 91 4.87 2.40 -12.06
N GLY A 92 3.81 3.02 -11.53
CA GLY A 92 2.45 2.48 -11.66
C GLY A 92 1.94 2.49 -13.10
N GLU A 93 2.27 3.52 -13.88
CA GLU A 93 1.91 3.62 -15.30
C GLU A 93 2.55 2.49 -16.13
N LEU A 94 3.84 2.24 -15.96
CA LEU A 94 4.54 1.16 -16.65
C LEU A 94 4.01 -0.22 -16.26
N LEU A 95 3.71 -0.42 -14.98
CA LEU A 95 3.13 -1.67 -14.51
C LEU A 95 1.73 -1.87 -15.09
N ALA A 96 0.92 -0.81 -15.19
CA ALA A 96 -0.39 -0.87 -15.83
C ALA A 96 -0.31 -1.24 -17.31
N VAL A 97 0.61 -0.63 -18.07
CA VAL A 97 0.86 -0.98 -19.48
C VAL A 97 1.29 -2.45 -19.61
N TYR A 98 2.14 -2.93 -18.70
CA TYR A 98 2.50 -4.35 -18.67
C TYR A 98 1.27 -5.24 -18.46
N PHE A 99 0.39 -4.91 -17.54
CA PHE A 99 -0.84 -5.70 -17.31
C PHE A 99 -1.80 -5.65 -18.51
N VAL A 100 -1.94 -4.50 -19.18
CA VAL A 100 -2.70 -4.41 -20.43
C VAL A 100 -2.14 -5.35 -21.48
N SER A 101 -0.82 -5.35 -21.66
CA SER A 101 -0.14 -6.26 -22.60
C SER A 101 -0.38 -7.74 -22.23
N ARG A 102 -0.30 -8.08 -20.94
CA ARG A 102 -0.56 -9.45 -20.46
C ARG A 102 -2.01 -9.86 -20.65
N TRP A 103 -2.94 -8.96 -20.39
CA TRP A 103 -4.38 -9.17 -20.63
C TRP A 103 -4.68 -9.42 -22.11
N GLN A 104 -4.11 -8.61 -23.01
CA GLN A 104 -4.25 -8.82 -24.46
C GLN A 104 -3.66 -10.18 -24.89
N ALA A 105 -2.46 -10.52 -24.40
CA ALA A 105 -1.83 -11.80 -24.71
C ALA A 105 -2.63 -13.01 -24.20
N ALA A 106 -3.46 -12.82 -23.16
CA ALA A 106 -4.37 -13.84 -22.64
C ALA A 106 -5.70 -13.92 -23.40
N GLY A 107 -5.86 -13.21 -24.53
CA GLY A 107 -7.07 -13.20 -25.31
C GLY A 107 -8.11 -12.17 -24.88
N ALA A 108 -7.69 -11.15 -24.15
CA ALA A 108 -8.50 -10.03 -23.68
C ALA A 108 -9.80 -10.47 -22.97
N PRO A 109 -9.75 -11.28 -21.91
CA PRO A 109 -10.93 -11.76 -21.22
C PRO A 109 -11.82 -10.60 -20.75
N SER A 110 -13.14 -10.77 -20.86
CA SER A 110 -14.12 -9.74 -20.52
C SER A 110 -14.29 -9.48 -19.03
N ARG A 111 -13.67 -10.30 -18.17
CA ARG A 111 -13.66 -10.13 -16.72
C ARG A 111 -12.23 -10.23 -16.19
N VAL A 112 -11.81 -9.17 -15.53
CA VAL A 112 -10.51 -9.07 -14.86
C VAL A 112 -10.77 -8.77 -13.39
N ARG A 113 -10.06 -9.49 -12.54
CA ARG A 113 -9.92 -9.24 -11.12
C ARG A 113 -8.48 -8.81 -10.86
N LEU A 114 -8.29 -7.70 -10.17
CA LEU A 114 -6.99 -7.21 -9.76
C LEU A 114 -6.83 -7.41 -8.25
N ILE A 115 -5.74 -8.02 -7.83
CA ILE A 115 -5.45 -8.25 -6.41
C ILE A 115 -4.14 -7.54 -6.08
N GLU A 116 -4.14 -6.74 -5.01
CA GLU A 116 -2.93 -6.09 -4.50
C GLU A 116 -2.72 -6.45 -3.03
N LEU A 117 -1.53 -6.95 -2.72
CA LEU A 117 -1.13 -7.34 -1.37
C LEU A 117 -0.31 -6.20 -0.75
N GLY A 118 -0.80 -5.63 0.35
CA GLY A 118 -0.14 -4.52 1.03
C GLY A 118 -0.14 -3.23 0.21
N PRO A 119 -1.30 -2.70 -0.20
CA PRO A 119 -1.39 -1.53 -1.08
C PRO A 119 -0.88 -0.23 -0.44
N GLY A 120 -0.61 -0.23 0.86
CA GLY A 120 -0.15 0.95 1.60
C GLY A 120 -1.12 2.12 1.45
N ARG A 121 -0.69 3.22 0.87
CA ARG A 121 -1.58 4.39 0.62
C ARG A 121 -2.49 4.24 -0.60
N GLY A 122 -2.37 3.16 -1.36
CA GLY A 122 -3.13 2.94 -2.59
C GLY A 122 -2.63 3.72 -3.80
N THR A 123 -1.44 4.32 -3.72
CA THR A 123 -0.85 5.14 -4.79
C THR A 123 -0.66 4.33 -6.06
N LEU A 124 -0.12 3.12 -5.96
CA LEU A 124 0.11 2.24 -7.11
C LEU A 124 -1.18 1.96 -7.87
N LEU A 125 -2.21 1.52 -7.16
CA LEU A 125 -3.51 1.21 -7.77
C LEU A 125 -4.15 2.44 -8.43
N CYS A 126 -4.08 3.61 -7.79
CA CYS A 126 -4.59 4.85 -8.36
C CYS A 126 -3.89 5.22 -9.67
N ASP A 127 -2.55 5.05 -9.74
CA ASP A 127 -1.77 5.31 -10.95
C ASP A 127 -2.10 4.30 -12.06
N MET A 128 -2.25 3.02 -11.71
CA MET A 128 -2.66 1.98 -12.64
C MET A 128 -4.06 2.24 -13.20
N LEU A 129 -5.04 2.60 -12.37
CA LEU A 129 -6.40 2.90 -12.82
C LEU A 129 -6.44 4.09 -13.80
N ARG A 130 -5.66 5.15 -13.53
CA ARG A 130 -5.52 6.26 -14.48
C ARG A 130 -5.00 5.80 -15.83
N THR A 131 -4.01 4.94 -15.83
CA THR A 131 -3.45 4.37 -17.08
C THR A 131 -4.45 3.46 -17.77
N PHE A 132 -5.15 2.58 -17.03
CA PHE A 132 -6.21 1.74 -17.59
C PHE A 132 -7.33 2.55 -18.23
N SER A 133 -7.60 3.77 -17.77
CA SER A 133 -8.62 4.64 -18.38
C SER A 133 -8.31 5.01 -19.84
N ALA A 134 -7.03 4.97 -20.25
CA ALA A 134 -6.62 5.12 -21.64
C ALA A 134 -6.87 3.87 -22.50
N PHE A 135 -7.27 2.74 -21.87
CA PHE A 135 -7.58 1.47 -22.52
C PHE A 135 -9.03 1.05 -22.18
N PRO A 136 -10.04 1.58 -22.90
CA PRO A 136 -11.45 1.42 -22.52
C PRO A 136 -11.89 -0.04 -22.37
N GLU A 137 -11.35 -0.94 -23.18
CA GLU A 137 -11.68 -2.37 -23.13
C GLU A 137 -11.15 -3.02 -21.85
N MET A 138 -9.89 -2.75 -21.49
CA MET A 138 -9.30 -3.21 -20.23
C MET A 138 -10.04 -2.64 -19.03
N MET A 139 -10.36 -1.34 -19.08
CA MET A 139 -11.10 -0.68 -17.99
C MET A 139 -12.53 -1.20 -17.85
N SER A 140 -13.15 -1.64 -18.94
CA SER A 140 -14.48 -2.29 -18.92
C SER A 140 -14.41 -3.72 -18.42
N ALA A 141 -13.31 -4.41 -18.71
CA ALA A 141 -13.06 -5.77 -18.22
C ALA A 141 -12.76 -5.82 -16.72
N LEU A 142 -12.16 -4.75 -16.15
CA LEU A 142 -11.86 -4.67 -14.73
C LEU A 142 -13.15 -4.54 -13.91
N ARG A 143 -13.58 -5.65 -13.30
CA ARG A 143 -14.85 -5.74 -12.56
C ARG A 143 -14.67 -5.73 -11.06
N SER A 144 -13.54 -6.21 -10.55
CA SER A 144 -13.24 -6.21 -9.12
C SER A 144 -11.77 -5.91 -8.85
N VAL A 145 -11.56 -5.24 -7.73
CA VAL A 145 -10.25 -5.01 -7.11
C VAL A 145 -10.33 -5.56 -5.69
N GLU A 146 -9.35 -6.34 -5.31
CA GLU A 146 -9.25 -6.94 -3.98
C GLU A 146 -7.94 -6.48 -3.34
N LEU A 147 -8.05 -5.86 -2.17
CA LEU A 147 -6.93 -5.28 -1.46
C LEU A 147 -6.71 -6.03 -0.14
N VAL A 148 -5.50 -6.54 0.07
CA VAL A 148 -5.15 -7.18 1.33
C VAL A 148 -4.43 -6.15 2.20
N GLU A 149 -5.15 -5.60 3.17
CA GLU A 149 -4.66 -4.56 4.08
C GLU A 149 -5.24 -4.78 5.49
N SER A 150 -4.38 -4.73 6.49
CA SER A 150 -4.77 -4.91 7.89
C SER A 150 -4.89 -3.61 8.68
N SER A 151 -4.40 -2.51 8.14
CA SER A 151 -4.43 -1.21 8.80
C SER A 151 -5.69 -0.41 8.43
N PRO A 152 -6.61 -0.14 9.39
CA PRO A 152 -7.79 0.67 9.12
C PRO A 152 -7.46 2.05 8.57
N LEU A 153 -6.37 2.66 9.02
CA LEU A 153 -5.92 3.96 8.54
C LEU A 153 -5.53 3.93 7.05
N PHE A 154 -4.85 2.88 6.61
CA PHE A 154 -4.53 2.73 5.18
C PHE A 154 -5.78 2.43 4.36
N ILE A 155 -6.73 1.66 4.88
CA ILE A 155 -8.01 1.42 4.21
C ILE A 155 -8.75 2.73 3.95
N GLU A 156 -8.85 3.64 4.92
CA GLU A 156 -9.46 4.96 4.72
C GLU A 156 -8.76 5.78 3.64
N HIS A 157 -7.42 5.78 3.61
CA HIS A 157 -6.65 6.46 2.57
C HIS A 157 -6.90 5.87 1.18
N GLN A 158 -6.94 4.55 1.10
CA GLN A 158 -7.19 3.82 -0.15
C GLN A 158 -8.60 4.10 -0.66
N GLU A 159 -9.61 4.01 0.18
CA GLU A 159 -11.00 4.29 -0.16
C GLU A 159 -11.17 5.72 -0.70
N SER A 160 -10.64 6.70 0.02
CA SER A 160 -10.68 8.11 -0.38
C SER A 160 -9.94 8.34 -1.72
N GLY A 161 -8.73 7.80 -1.87
CA GLY A 161 -7.92 7.92 -3.09
C GLY A 161 -8.56 7.26 -4.31
N LEU A 162 -9.12 6.06 -4.13
CA LEU A 162 -9.80 5.30 -5.19
C LEU A 162 -11.09 5.97 -5.61
N SER A 163 -11.92 6.42 -4.64
CA SER A 163 -13.15 7.15 -4.91
C SER A 163 -12.89 8.41 -5.73
N ALA A 164 -11.89 9.23 -5.32
CA ALA A 164 -11.49 10.41 -6.05
C ALA A 164 -10.95 10.10 -7.45
N THR A 165 -10.18 9.02 -7.59
CA THR A 165 -9.59 8.61 -8.87
C THR A 165 -10.65 8.12 -9.84
N LEU A 166 -11.54 7.22 -9.41
CA LEU A 166 -12.66 6.74 -10.22
C LEU A 166 -13.64 7.86 -10.56
N GLY A 167 -13.94 8.75 -9.60
CA GLY A 167 -14.83 9.90 -9.83
C GLY A 167 -14.34 10.81 -10.96
N ARG A 168 -13.03 11.06 -11.06
CA ARG A 168 -12.44 11.83 -12.19
C ARG A 168 -12.62 11.14 -13.55
N MET A 169 -12.81 9.84 -13.57
CA MET A 169 -13.06 9.04 -14.77
C MET A 169 -14.55 8.83 -15.06
N GLY A 170 -15.46 9.46 -14.29
CA GLY A 170 -16.91 9.25 -14.37
C GLY A 170 -17.34 7.85 -13.96
N ARG A 171 -16.59 7.22 -13.08
CA ARG A 171 -16.84 5.91 -12.48
C ARG A 171 -17.03 6.01 -10.97
N SER A 172 -17.52 4.96 -10.35
CA SER A 172 -17.74 4.89 -8.90
C SER A 172 -17.33 3.55 -8.32
N LEU A 173 -17.07 3.57 -7.01
CA LEU A 173 -16.96 2.36 -6.21
C LEU A 173 -18.35 1.75 -6.07
N ALA A 174 -18.45 0.44 -6.29
CA ALA A 174 -19.65 -0.31 -5.93
C ALA A 174 -19.52 -0.84 -4.50
N ASN A 175 -20.68 -1.06 -3.86
CA ASN A 175 -20.72 -1.74 -2.57
C ASN A 175 -20.11 -3.16 -2.70
N ALA A 176 -19.32 -3.58 -1.72
CA ALA A 176 -18.69 -4.90 -1.68
C ALA A 176 -19.71 -6.05 -1.81
N ASP A 177 -20.92 -5.87 -1.27
CA ASP A 177 -22.00 -6.85 -1.34
C ASP A 177 -22.69 -6.90 -2.70
N THR A 178 -22.37 -5.98 -3.62
CA THR A 178 -22.99 -5.96 -4.95
C THR A 178 -22.45 -7.09 -5.82
N PRO A 179 -23.28 -8.03 -6.29
CA PRO A 179 -22.84 -9.08 -7.19
C PRO A 179 -22.23 -8.48 -8.47
N ILE A 180 -21.11 -9.05 -8.92
CA ILE A 180 -20.37 -8.54 -10.11
C ILE A 180 -21.27 -8.45 -11.35
N GLU A 181 -22.22 -9.36 -11.49
CA GLU A 181 -23.18 -9.42 -12.60
C GLU A 181 -24.16 -8.24 -12.60
N LYS A 182 -24.36 -7.61 -11.44
CA LYS A 182 -25.26 -6.46 -11.29
C LYS A 182 -24.55 -5.11 -11.39
N LEU A 183 -23.22 -5.11 -11.48
CA LEU A 183 -22.44 -3.88 -11.62
C LEU A 183 -22.72 -3.21 -12.96
N SER A 184 -22.99 -1.92 -12.93
CA SER A 184 -23.02 -1.10 -14.14
C SER A 184 -21.63 -1.06 -14.79
N PRO A 185 -21.53 -0.71 -16.09
CA PRO A 185 -20.24 -0.56 -16.76
C PRO A 185 -19.32 0.52 -16.15
N LYS A 186 -19.91 1.42 -15.33
CA LYS A 186 -19.19 2.51 -14.66
C LYS A 186 -18.79 2.18 -13.23
N GLU A 187 -19.16 1.02 -12.73
CA GLU A 187 -18.84 0.60 -11.37
C GLU A 187 -17.72 -0.42 -11.33
N VAL A 188 -16.87 -0.29 -10.31
CA VAL A 188 -15.84 -1.25 -9.96
C VAL A 188 -16.05 -1.65 -8.51
N ARG A 189 -16.19 -2.94 -8.22
CA ARG A 189 -16.26 -3.43 -6.86
C ARG A 189 -14.86 -3.43 -6.26
N VAL A 190 -14.72 -2.80 -5.11
CA VAL A 190 -13.48 -2.85 -4.32
C VAL A 190 -13.78 -3.51 -2.99
N GLU A 191 -12.93 -4.45 -2.60
CA GLU A 191 -13.10 -5.24 -1.39
C GLU A 191 -11.77 -5.32 -0.64
N TRP A 192 -11.82 -5.19 0.69
CA TRP A 192 -10.66 -5.24 1.57
C TRP A 192 -10.67 -6.50 2.40
N PHE A 193 -9.50 -7.13 2.50
CA PHE A 193 -9.26 -8.34 3.26
C PHE A 193 -8.15 -8.12 4.28
N ALA A 194 -8.30 -8.65 5.47
CA ALA A 194 -7.28 -8.55 6.52
C ALA A 194 -6.09 -9.49 6.27
N SER A 195 -6.29 -10.58 5.52
CA SER A 195 -5.23 -11.53 5.15
C SER A 195 -5.45 -12.09 3.75
N HIS A 196 -4.35 -12.54 3.12
CA HIS A 196 -4.39 -13.14 1.78
C HIS A 196 -5.15 -14.49 1.74
N GLU A 197 -5.31 -15.17 2.87
CA GLU A 197 -6.07 -16.42 2.97
C GLU A 197 -7.57 -16.22 2.73
N GLN A 198 -8.06 -15.01 2.91
CA GLN A 198 -9.46 -14.64 2.68
C GLN A 198 -9.76 -14.37 1.20
N VAL A 199 -8.73 -14.18 0.39
CA VAL A 199 -8.87 -13.94 -1.04
C VAL A 199 -9.06 -15.29 -1.74
N SER A 200 -10.24 -15.51 -2.32
CA SER A 200 -10.50 -16.71 -3.10
C SER A 200 -9.73 -16.65 -4.44
N VAL A 201 -8.88 -17.62 -4.68
CA VAL A 201 -8.13 -17.77 -5.94
C VAL A 201 -8.93 -18.60 -6.94
#